data_883dbee27cb4bf1110dd0631d35053f4
#
_entry.id   883dbee27cb4bf1110dd0631d35053f4
#
_cell.length_a   1.000
_cell.length_b   1.000
_cell.length_c   1.000
_cell.angle_alpha   90.00
_cell.angle_beta   90.00
_cell.angle_gamma   90.00
#
_symmetry.space_group_name_H-M   'P 1'
#
loop_
_entity.id
_entity.type
_entity.pdbx_description
1 polymer ?
#
loop_
_entity_poly.entity_id
_entity_poly.type
_entity_poly.pdbx_seq_one_letter_code
_entity_poly.pdbx_strand_id
1 'polypeptide(L)'
;QNSAAYPRPLNIIEGPLMDGMRVVGDLFGAGKMFLPQVVKSARVMKKAVAHLTPYMEEEKKRNIAAGKDAQPNGKFLIATVKGDVHDIGKNIVAVVLACNNYEVTDLGVMVPCEKILSEAKRIGADVIGLSGLITPSLDEMVHVAKEMRREGFTIPLLVGGATTSAAHTAVKIAQEYPPGVVHVLDASRVVNVVSSLLSKERKAAFLSENETKQAKSREEFAARRARSPLLSLNVARDRKPIWDWANVDIPRPSFFGRKVFSDVSLTEIVDVIDWAPFFSAWELAGRFPDILKDAIVGVEATKLYNDARTLLDKIVKEKLYTPKAVIGFWPCNSVGDDIEIYSDENRTQVITTFHTLRQQLDKPAGQFNTALSDFIAPKSSNRIDYMGGFAVTAGDGVEKLAQKFKQAHDDYSAIMAQALGDRIAEAMAERFHKIARDYCQFGLSENLSNEDLIREKYRGIRPAPGYPACPDHTEKPILFKLLQVGEATGITLTESCAMTPASSVSGWYFNHPNSKYFGVGKIGKDQIQDYAHRKGWPVTEAEKWLGPYLDYDPR
;
A
#
# COMPACT_ATOMS: atom_id res chain seq x y z
N GLN A 1 0.69 -46.40 -1.43
CA GLN A 1 0.21 -47.68 -2.03
C GLN A 1 0.38 -47.76 -3.56
N ASN A 2 1.24 -46.95 -4.20
CA ASN A 2 1.58 -47.06 -5.63
C ASN A 2 3.08 -46.90 -5.84
N SER A 3 3.89 -47.71 -5.10
CA SER A 3 5.37 -47.67 -5.18
C SER A 3 5.93 -48.09 -6.55
N ALA A 4 5.13 -48.77 -7.40
CA ALA A 4 5.58 -49.17 -8.73
C ALA A 4 5.55 -48.03 -9.78
N ALA A 5 4.59 -47.09 -9.66
CA ALA A 5 4.48 -45.95 -10.62
C ALA A 5 5.42 -44.80 -10.25
N TYR A 6 5.72 -44.62 -8.96
CA TYR A 6 6.56 -43.53 -8.44
C TYR A 6 7.56 -44.11 -7.41
N PRO A 7 8.68 -44.67 -7.87
CA PRO A 7 9.65 -45.37 -7.01
C PRO A 7 10.40 -44.43 -6.05
N ARG A 8 10.39 -43.12 -6.31
CA ARG A 8 11.03 -42.09 -5.50
C ARG A 8 10.03 -41.02 -5.09
N PRO A 9 10.10 -40.45 -3.85
CA PRO A 9 9.27 -39.34 -3.41
C PRO A 9 9.35 -38.13 -4.38
N LEU A 10 10.54 -37.86 -4.91
CA LEU A 10 10.76 -36.79 -5.89
C LEU A 10 9.92 -36.99 -7.16
N ASN A 11 9.73 -38.24 -7.64
CA ASN A 11 8.91 -38.49 -8.83
C ASN A 11 7.41 -38.15 -8.62
N ILE A 12 6.92 -38.14 -7.37
CA ILE A 12 5.56 -37.70 -7.06
C ILE A 12 5.46 -36.18 -7.21
N ILE A 13 6.52 -35.45 -6.82
CA ILE A 13 6.57 -34.00 -6.95
C ILE A 13 6.71 -33.61 -8.43
N GLU A 14 7.71 -34.13 -9.12
CA GLU A 14 8.02 -33.80 -10.53
C GLU A 14 6.97 -34.27 -11.53
N GLY A 15 6.25 -35.36 -11.22
CA GLY A 15 5.15 -35.88 -12.04
C GLY A 15 3.81 -35.26 -11.64
N PRO A 16 2.95 -36.02 -10.94
CA PRO A 16 1.54 -35.65 -10.78
C PRO A 16 1.32 -34.32 -10.07
N LEU A 17 2.19 -33.90 -9.12
CA LEU A 17 2.01 -32.63 -8.44
C LEU A 17 2.36 -31.44 -9.36
N MET A 18 3.49 -31.52 -10.06
CA MET A 18 3.89 -30.47 -10.99
C MET A 18 2.99 -30.43 -12.24
N ASP A 19 2.54 -31.60 -12.73
CA ASP A 19 1.58 -31.65 -13.83
C ASP A 19 0.26 -30.97 -13.46
N GLY A 20 -0.23 -31.21 -12.22
CA GLY A 20 -1.41 -30.52 -11.69
C GLY A 20 -1.19 -29.01 -11.61
N MET A 21 -0.04 -28.57 -11.12
CA MET A 21 0.28 -27.13 -11.02
C MET A 21 0.45 -26.48 -12.38
N ARG A 22 0.99 -27.19 -13.39
CA ARG A 22 1.04 -26.68 -14.76
C ARG A 22 -0.36 -26.41 -15.32
N VAL A 23 -1.31 -27.34 -15.09
CA VAL A 23 -2.72 -27.14 -15.49
C VAL A 23 -3.31 -25.92 -14.78
N VAL A 24 -3.04 -25.74 -13.48
CA VAL A 24 -3.46 -24.54 -12.73
C VAL A 24 -2.89 -23.27 -13.35
N GLY A 25 -1.59 -23.27 -13.67
CA GLY A 25 -0.92 -22.13 -14.31
C GLY A 25 -1.50 -21.79 -15.69
N ASP A 26 -1.74 -22.81 -16.50
CA ASP A 26 -2.34 -22.64 -17.84
C ASP A 26 -3.78 -22.09 -17.76
N LEU A 27 -4.59 -22.59 -16.84
CA LEU A 27 -5.97 -22.12 -16.61
C LEU A 27 -5.97 -20.68 -16.07
N PHE A 28 -5.06 -20.34 -15.18
CA PHE A 28 -4.92 -18.99 -14.64
C PHE A 28 -4.46 -18.01 -15.74
N GLY A 29 -3.43 -18.37 -16.49
CA GLY A 29 -2.95 -17.56 -17.62
C GLY A 29 -3.99 -17.37 -18.73
N ALA A 30 -4.91 -18.34 -18.90
CA ALA A 30 -6.03 -18.25 -19.82
C ALA A 30 -7.27 -17.51 -19.26
N GLY A 31 -7.23 -17.00 -18.04
CA GLY A 31 -8.34 -16.34 -17.36
C GLY A 31 -9.51 -17.27 -16.98
N LYS A 32 -9.26 -18.60 -16.95
CA LYS A 32 -10.25 -19.63 -16.60
C LYS A 32 -10.18 -20.07 -15.15
N MET A 33 -9.20 -19.60 -14.42
CA MET A 33 -8.99 -19.83 -13.00
C MET A 33 -8.63 -18.51 -12.33
N PHE A 34 -9.09 -18.31 -11.10
CA PHE A 34 -8.91 -17.07 -10.37
C PHE A 34 -7.87 -17.22 -9.26
N LEU A 35 -7.27 -16.10 -8.83
CA LEU A 35 -6.20 -16.07 -7.84
C LEU A 35 -6.51 -16.86 -6.55
N PRO A 36 -7.70 -16.79 -5.93
CA PRO A 36 -8.01 -17.60 -4.75
C PRO A 36 -7.85 -19.11 -4.99
N GLN A 37 -8.22 -19.58 -6.18
CA GLN A 37 -8.10 -21.00 -6.54
C GLN A 37 -6.62 -21.39 -6.74
N VAL A 38 -5.82 -20.52 -7.35
CA VAL A 38 -4.37 -20.73 -7.53
C VAL A 38 -3.69 -20.86 -6.17
N VAL A 39 -3.97 -19.92 -5.24
CA VAL A 39 -3.37 -19.92 -3.89
C VAL A 39 -3.82 -21.15 -3.08
N LYS A 40 -5.08 -21.59 -3.23
CA LYS A 40 -5.55 -22.86 -2.63
C LYS A 40 -4.81 -24.08 -3.20
N SER A 41 -4.59 -24.12 -4.50
CA SER A 41 -3.83 -25.20 -5.17
C SER A 41 -2.38 -25.22 -4.69
N ALA A 42 -1.76 -24.03 -4.56
CA ALA A 42 -0.43 -23.86 -3.98
C ALA A 42 -0.33 -24.41 -2.56
N ARG A 43 -1.33 -24.14 -1.72
CA ARG A 43 -1.40 -24.70 -0.36
C ARG A 43 -1.40 -26.23 -0.37
N VAL A 44 -2.19 -26.84 -1.26
CA VAL A 44 -2.21 -28.32 -1.40
C VAL A 44 -0.83 -28.83 -1.81
N MET A 45 -0.21 -28.20 -2.80
CA MET A 45 1.14 -28.53 -3.26
C MET A 45 2.16 -28.44 -2.12
N LYS A 46 2.21 -27.33 -1.38
CA LYS A 46 3.14 -27.14 -0.24
C LYS A 46 2.95 -28.19 0.83
N LYS A 47 1.71 -28.52 1.20
CA LYS A 47 1.42 -29.58 2.18
C LYS A 47 1.86 -30.96 1.69
N ALA A 48 1.65 -31.26 0.42
CA ALA A 48 2.11 -32.52 -0.17
C ALA A 48 3.65 -32.59 -0.17
N VAL A 49 4.35 -31.53 -0.56
CA VAL A 49 5.81 -31.45 -0.53
C VAL A 49 6.33 -31.58 0.91
N ALA A 50 5.75 -30.85 1.87
CA ALA A 50 6.13 -30.95 3.29
C ALA A 50 5.98 -32.37 3.84
N HIS A 51 4.93 -33.08 3.41
CA HIS A 51 4.77 -34.51 3.76
C HIS A 51 5.84 -35.40 3.14
N LEU A 52 6.27 -35.11 1.92
CA LEU A 52 7.28 -35.89 1.20
C LEU A 52 8.73 -35.57 1.62
N THR A 53 8.99 -34.37 2.15
CA THR A 53 10.34 -33.90 2.52
C THR A 53 11.11 -34.87 3.42
N PRO A 54 10.56 -35.45 4.52
CA PRO A 54 11.29 -36.42 5.35
C PRO A 54 11.78 -37.63 4.56
N TYR A 55 10.94 -38.15 3.66
CA TYR A 55 11.28 -39.28 2.80
C TYR A 55 12.35 -38.95 1.77
N MET A 56 12.36 -37.71 1.26
CA MET A 56 13.40 -37.21 0.36
C MET A 56 14.73 -37.05 1.10
N GLU A 57 14.72 -36.56 2.33
CA GLU A 57 15.92 -36.47 3.17
C GLU A 57 16.52 -37.83 3.48
N GLU A 58 15.70 -38.84 3.77
CA GLU A 58 16.14 -40.23 3.93
C GLU A 58 16.73 -40.79 2.63
N GLU A 59 16.09 -40.51 1.48
CA GLU A 59 16.61 -40.91 0.18
C GLU A 59 17.92 -40.19 -0.15
N LYS A 60 18.03 -38.89 0.11
CA LYS A 60 19.25 -38.10 -0.09
C LYS A 60 20.42 -38.65 0.73
N LYS A 61 20.17 -39.07 1.97
CA LYS A 61 21.18 -39.76 2.79
C LYS A 61 21.64 -41.07 2.16
N ARG A 62 20.75 -41.77 1.41
CA ARG A 62 21.10 -43.01 0.70
C ARG A 62 21.76 -42.80 -0.65
N ASN A 63 21.49 -41.68 -1.34
CA ASN A 63 21.83 -41.46 -2.76
C ASN A 63 22.79 -40.27 -3.02
N ILE A 64 23.67 -39.91 -2.11
CA ILE A 64 24.74 -38.88 -2.34
C ILE A 64 25.62 -39.20 -3.58
N ALA A 65 25.39 -40.32 -4.26
CA ALA A 65 26.18 -40.83 -5.39
C ALA A 65 25.53 -40.71 -6.79
N ALA A 66 24.31 -40.14 -6.97
CA ALA A 66 23.65 -40.08 -8.27
C ALA A 66 23.03 -38.71 -8.55
N GLY A 67 23.82 -37.79 -9.07
CA GLY A 67 23.39 -36.45 -9.48
C GLY A 67 22.41 -36.46 -10.67
N LYS A 68 21.13 -36.37 -10.38
CA LYS A 68 20.06 -35.89 -11.29
C LYS A 68 19.01 -35.20 -10.44
N ASP A 69 19.28 -33.94 -10.06
CA ASP A 69 18.25 -33.07 -9.50
C ASP A 69 17.49 -32.41 -10.66
N ALA A 70 16.15 -32.42 -10.59
CA ALA A 70 15.33 -31.58 -11.46
C ALA A 70 15.67 -30.13 -11.16
N GLN A 71 16.12 -29.42 -12.14
CA GLN A 71 16.47 -28.00 -12.01
C GLN A 71 15.17 -27.19 -12.00
N PRO A 72 15.03 -26.18 -11.11
CA PRO A 72 13.92 -25.24 -11.18
C PRO A 72 13.96 -24.47 -12.51
N ASN A 73 12.80 -23.91 -12.91
CA ASN A 73 12.71 -23.08 -14.11
C ASN A 73 13.53 -21.78 -14.01
N GLY A 74 13.99 -21.45 -12.82
CA GLY A 74 14.86 -20.33 -12.50
C GLY A 74 14.76 -19.95 -11.03
N LYS A 75 15.69 -19.11 -10.57
CA LYS A 75 15.78 -18.61 -9.19
C LYS A 75 15.31 -17.17 -9.15
N PHE A 76 14.25 -16.94 -8.37
CA PHE A 76 13.63 -15.64 -8.20
C PHE A 76 13.83 -15.13 -6.78
N LEU A 77 14.48 -13.97 -6.63
CA LEU A 77 14.57 -13.29 -5.35
C LEU A 77 13.54 -12.19 -5.27
N ILE A 78 12.78 -12.11 -4.17
CA ILE A 78 11.77 -11.06 -3.96
C ILE A 78 11.93 -10.41 -2.60
N ALA A 79 11.70 -9.09 -2.56
CA ALA A 79 11.73 -8.31 -1.32
C ALA A 79 10.78 -7.12 -1.38
N THR A 80 10.22 -6.74 -0.23
CA THR A 80 9.69 -5.38 -0.04
C THR A 80 10.85 -4.49 0.37
N VAL A 81 11.03 -3.39 -0.35
CA VAL A 81 12.19 -2.50 -0.19
C VAL A 81 12.26 -1.85 1.19
N LYS A 82 13.42 -1.30 1.52
CA LYS A 82 13.72 -0.63 2.79
C LYS A 82 12.63 0.39 3.16
N GLY A 83 12.24 0.38 4.43
CA GLY A 83 11.26 1.31 5.00
C GLY A 83 9.80 0.98 4.71
N ASP A 84 9.50 -0.03 3.90
CA ASP A 84 8.14 -0.46 3.58
C ASP A 84 7.81 -1.81 4.23
N VAL A 85 6.60 -1.92 4.79
CA VAL A 85 6.15 -3.10 5.57
C VAL A 85 5.04 -3.90 4.87
N HIS A 86 4.59 -3.45 3.71
CA HIS A 86 3.46 -4.06 3.00
C HIS A 86 3.91 -5.25 2.18
N ASP A 87 3.34 -6.43 2.43
CA ASP A 87 3.81 -7.68 1.85
C ASP A 87 2.74 -8.56 1.18
N ILE A 88 1.45 -8.21 1.24
CA ILE A 88 0.38 -9.04 0.68
C ILE A 88 0.63 -9.34 -0.80
N GLY A 89 0.83 -8.31 -1.62
CA GLY A 89 1.08 -8.46 -3.06
C GLY A 89 2.36 -9.27 -3.34
N LYS A 90 3.43 -9.02 -2.58
CA LYS A 90 4.70 -9.75 -2.66
C LYS A 90 4.49 -11.24 -2.34
N ASN A 91 3.77 -11.55 -1.27
CA ASN A 91 3.50 -12.93 -0.84
C ASN A 91 2.69 -13.68 -1.92
N ILE A 92 1.72 -13.02 -2.55
CA ILE A 92 0.95 -13.59 -3.66
C ILE A 92 1.87 -13.92 -4.84
N VAL A 93 2.72 -12.99 -5.26
CA VAL A 93 3.69 -13.20 -6.35
C VAL A 93 4.62 -14.36 -6.04
N ALA A 94 5.16 -14.43 -4.81
CA ALA A 94 6.02 -15.52 -4.37
C ALA A 94 5.34 -16.88 -4.48
N VAL A 95 4.07 -16.97 -4.02
CA VAL A 95 3.28 -18.20 -4.09
C VAL A 95 3.02 -18.61 -5.54
N VAL A 96 2.59 -17.67 -6.39
CA VAL A 96 2.29 -17.94 -7.80
C VAL A 96 3.52 -18.43 -8.56
N LEU A 97 4.69 -17.83 -8.35
CA LEU A 97 5.95 -18.27 -8.97
C LEU A 97 6.39 -19.66 -8.46
N ALA A 98 6.33 -19.88 -7.15
CA ALA A 98 6.68 -21.19 -6.57
C ALA A 98 5.79 -22.31 -7.12
N CYS A 99 4.50 -22.03 -7.37
CA CYS A 99 3.57 -22.97 -8.00
C CYS A 99 3.94 -23.29 -9.47
N ASN A 100 4.68 -22.42 -10.12
CA ASN A 100 5.14 -22.59 -11.50
C ASN A 100 6.61 -23.07 -11.59
N ASN A 101 7.07 -23.80 -10.57
CA ASN A 101 8.40 -24.42 -10.50
C ASN A 101 9.56 -23.40 -10.54
N TYR A 102 9.39 -22.20 -9.98
CA TYR A 102 10.51 -21.31 -9.70
C TYR A 102 10.99 -21.49 -8.25
N GLU A 103 12.29 -21.48 -8.05
CA GLU A 103 12.86 -21.40 -6.70
C GLU A 103 12.78 -19.94 -6.22
N VAL A 104 11.87 -19.69 -5.29
CA VAL A 104 11.61 -18.33 -4.78
C VAL A 104 12.28 -18.13 -3.42
N THR A 105 13.16 -17.14 -3.35
CA THR A 105 13.75 -16.64 -2.10
C THR A 105 13.06 -15.34 -1.72
N ASP A 106 12.22 -15.37 -0.68
CA ASP A 106 11.55 -14.20 -0.14
C ASP A 106 12.34 -13.65 1.05
N LEU A 107 12.85 -12.42 0.92
CA LEU A 107 13.62 -11.75 1.96
C LEU A 107 12.76 -11.02 3.00
N GLY A 108 11.43 -10.98 2.80
CA GLY A 108 10.50 -10.29 3.70
C GLY A 108 10.33 -8.81 3.38
N VAL A 109 10.16 -8.00 4.42
CA VAL A 109 9.88 -6.56 4.33
C VAL A 109 11.05 -5.73 4.89
N MET A 110 11.05 -4.43 4.59
CA MET A 110 12.07 -3.46 5.05
C MET A 110 13.51 -3.89 4.69
N VAL A 111 13.70 -4.49 3.51
CA VAL A 111 14.98 -5.09 3.14
C VAL A 111 15.91 -4.04 2.53
N PRO A 112 17.08 -3.77 3.14
CA PRO A 112 18.07 -2.86 2.58
C PRO A 112 18.64 -3.33 1.24
N CYS A 113 19.04 -2.39 0.37
CA CYS A 113 19.61 -2.65 -0.94
C CYS A 113 20.78 -3.65 -0.88
N GLU A 114 21.72 -3.44 0.05
CA GLU A 114 22.93 -4.27 0.19
C GLU A 114 22.56 -5.74 0.48
N LYS A 115 21.50 -5.97 1.28
CA LYS A 115 21.03 -7.31 1.57
C LYS A 115 20.37 -7.95 0.35
N ILE A 116 19.58 -7.20 -0.41
CA ILE A 116 18.97 -7.68 -1.66
C ILE A 116 20.06 -8.15 -2.63
N LEU A 117 21.07 -7.31 -2.87
CA LEU A 117 22.12 -7.59 -3.85
C LEU A 117 23.06 -8.71 -3.38
N SER A 118 23.45 -8.74 -2.11
CA SER A 118 24.29 -9.80 -1.56
C SER A 118 23.59 -11.17 -1.61
N GLU A 119 22.32 -11.24 -1.26
CA GLU A 119 21.55 -12.48 -1.33
C GLU A 119 21.32 -12.91 -2.79
N ALA A 120 21.06 -11.98 -3.70
CA ALA A 120 20.92 -12.29 -5.12
C ALA A 120 22.18 -12.96 -5.67
N LYS A 121 23.38 -12.45 -5.31
CA LYS A 121 24.68 -13.07 -5.68
C LYS A 121 24.84 -14.42 -5.00
N ARG A 122 24.54 -14.54 -3.71
CA ARG A 122 24.70 -15.76 -2.91
C ARG A 122 23.91 -16.94 -3.48
N ILE A 123 22.66 -16.70 -3.87
CA ILE A 123 21.78 -17.76 -4.42
C ILE A 123 21.96 -17.96 -5.92
N GLY A 124 22.66 -17.04 -6.61
CA GLY A 124 22.74 -17.02 -8.06
C GLY A 124 21.35 -16.75 -8.66
N ALA A 125 20.69 -15.67 -8.23
CA ALA A 125 19.36 -15.30 -8.72
C ALA A 125 19.38 -15.01 -10.23
N ASP A 126 18.34 -15.46 -10.91
CA ASP A 126 18.13 -15.17 -12.34
C ASP A 126 17.28 -13.92 -12.54
N VAL A 127 16.47 -13.55 -11.55
CA VAL A 127 15.59 -12.36 -11.54
C VAL A 127 15.48 -11.81 -10.13
N ILE A 128 15.47 -10.49 -10.00
CA ILE A 128 15.14 -9.80 -8.74
C ILE A 128 13.77 -9.13 -8.90
N GLY A 129 12.89 -9.31 -7.91
CA GLY A 129 11.59 -8.64 -7.80
C GLY A 129 11.55 -7.69 -6.60
N LEU A 130 11.13 -6.46 -6.82
CA LEU A 130 10.93 -5.46 -5.77
C LEU A 130 9.46 -5.13 -5.62
N SER A 131 9.01 -5.05 -4.36
CA SER A 131 7.66 -4.63 -3.98
C SER A 131 7.70 -3.39 -3.10
N GLY A 132 6.69 -2.53 -3.23
CA GLY A 132 6.49 -1.36 -2.38
C GLY A 132 5.09 -0.78 -2.53
N LEU A 133 4.58 -0.19 -1.45
CA LEU A 133 3.24 0.39 -1.41
C LEU A 133 3.27 1.90 -1.13
N ILE A 134 4.26 2.40 -0.42
CA ILE A 134 4.34 3.81 -0.07
C ILE A 134 5.23 4.59 -1.04
N THR A 135 5.00 5.88 -1.15
CA THR A 135 5.74 6.74 -2.09
C THR A 135 7.27 6.67 -1.92
N PRO A 136 7.85 6.67 -0.70
CA PRO A 136 9.29 6.53 -0.53
C PRO A 136 9.89 5.23 -1.08
N SER A 137 9.10 4.17 -1.21
CA SER A 137 9.56 2.90 -1.81
C SER A 137 9.98 3.04 -3.26
N LEU A 138 9.43 4.03 -3.98
CA LEU A 138 9.78 4.30 -5.38
C LEU A 138 11.24 4.76 -5.51
N ASP A 139 11.72 5.59 -4.59
CA ASP A 139 13.11 6.07 -4.59
C ASP A 139 14.08 4.95 -4.17
N GLU A 140 13.68 4.09 -3.25
CA GLU A 140 14.46 2.89 -2.90
C GLU A 140 14.60 1.93 -4.09
N MET A 141 13.55 1.77 -4.92
CA MET A 141 13.62 0.97 -6.14
C MET A 141 14.58 1.57 -7.18
N VAL A 142 14.60 2.91 -7.31
CA VAL A 142 15.59 3.63 -8.13
C VAL A 142 17.00 3.41 -7.59
N HIS A 143 17.20 3.48 -6.29
CA HIS A 143 18.48 3.22 -5.63
C HIS A 143 18.96 1.79 -5.90
N VAL A 144 18.10 0.78 -5.73
CA VAL A 144 18.46 -0.61 -6.04
C VAL A 144 18.87 -0.77 -7.50
N ALA A 145 18.14 -0.15 -8.44
CA ALA A 145 18.49 -0.20 -9.87
C ALA A 145 19.88 0.40 -10.16
N LYS A 146 20.20 1.55 -9.55
CA LYS A 146 21.54 2.18 -9.64
C LYS A 146 22.64 1.28 -9.10
N GLU A 147 22.42 0.70 -7.94
CA GLU A 147 23.40 -0.18 -7.30
C GLU A 147 23.59 -1.50 -8.07
N MET A 148 22.51 -2.07 -8.63
CA MET A 148 22.62 -3.22 -9.54
C MET A 148 23.52 -2.90 -10.74
N ARG A 149 23.34 -1.72 -11.34
CA ARG A 149 24.21 -1.25 -12.43
C ARG A 149 25.65 -1.08 -11.96
N ARG A 150 25.88 -0.42 -10.83
CA ARG A 150 27.21 -0.18 -10.25
C ARG A 150 27.94 -1.49 -9.96
N GLU A 151 27.22 -2.50 -9.47
CA GLU A 151 27.79 -3.80 -9.12
C GLU A 151 27.85 -4.79 -10.28
N GLY A 152 27.48 -4.36 -11.51
CA GLY A 152 27.65 -5.13 -12.74
C GLY A 152 26.65 -6.28 -12.90
N PHE A 153 25.47 -6.20 -12.29
CA PHE A 153 24.41 -7.18 -12.53
C PHE A 153 23.94 -7.14 -13.99
N THR A 154 23.53 -8.30 -14.50
CA THR A 154 23.01 -8.48 -15.87
C THR A 154 21.63 -9.16 -15.90
N ILE A 155 21.12 -9.52 -14.72
CA ILE A 155 19.79 -10.16 -14.55
C ILE A 155 18.69 -9.10 -14.58
N PRO A 156 17.47 -9.43 -15.05
CA PRO A 156 16.38 -8.47 -15.08
C PRO A 156 15.87 -8.11 -13.67
N LEU A 157 15.35 -6.89 -13.57
CA LEU A 157 14.71 -6.35 -12.38
C LEU A 157 13.19 -6.22 -12.63
N LEU A 158 12.38 -6.82 -11.79
CA LEU A 158 10.92 -6.65 -11.77
C LEU A 158 10.52 -5.65 -10.68
N VAL A 159 9.59 -4.79 -11.01
CA VAL A 159 9.05 -3.77 -10.11
C VAL A 159 7.55 -3.92 -10.03
N GLY A 160 7.01 -4.03 -8.82
CA GLY A 160 5.58 -4.16 -8.56
C GLY A 160 5.16 -3.50 -7.24
N GLY A 161 3.85 -3.46 -7.02
CA GLY A 161 3.23 -2.84 -5.84
C GLY A 161 2.30 -1.69 -6.20
N ALA A 162 1.36 -1.36 -5.31
CA ALA A 162 0.22 -0.49 -5.63
C ALA A 162 0.59 0.96 -6.00
N THR A 163 1.71 1.49 -5.52
CA THR A 163 2.20 2.83 -5.89
C THR A 163 3.07 2.84 -7.14
N THR A 164 3.50 1.67 -7.60
CA THR A 164 4.29 1.58 -8.82
C THR A 164 3.41 1.75 -10.06
N SER A 165 3.97 2.30 -11.12
CA SER A 165 3.28 2.40 -12.40
C SER A 165 4.25 2.18 -13.54
N ALA A 166 3.72 1.75 -14.70
CA ALA A 166 4.52 1.61 -15.91
C ALA A 166 5.22 2.92 -16.30
N ALA A 167 4.54 4.06 -16.11
CA ALA A 167 5.10 5.39 -16.40
C ALA A 167 6.26 5.73 -15.44
N HIS A 168 6.09 5.53 -14.12
CA HIS A 168 7.18 5.77 -13.16
C HIS A 168 8.36 4.84 -13.42
N THR A 169 8.09 3.55 -13.64
CA THR A 169 9.14 2.57 -13.97
C THR A 169 9.92 3.00 -15.22
N ALA A 170 9.23 3.41 -16.29
CA ALA A 170 9.86 3.85 -17.53
C ALA A 170 10.69 5.13 -17.37
N VAL A 171 10.18 6.11 -16.59
CA VAL A 171 10.78 7.45 -16.48
C VAL A 171 11.91 7.51 -15.45
N LYS A 172 11.81 6.76 -14.33
CA LYS A 172 12.73 6.91 -13.20
C LYS A 172 13.62 5.68 -12.95
N ILE A 173 13.10 4.47 -13.12
CA ILE A 173 13.83 3.25 -12.74
C ILE A 173 14.58 2.64 -13.92
N ALA A 174 13.90 2.47 -15.06
CA ALA A 174 14.46 1.75 -16.20
C ALA A 174 15.69 2.43 -16.80
N GLN A 175 15.76 3.76 -16.74
CA GLN A 175 16.92 4.53 -17.22
C GLN A 175 18.19 4.28 -16.39
N GLU A 176 18.05 3.84 -15.15
CA GLU A 176 19.16 3.58 -14.24
C GLU A 176 19.75 2.16 -14.40
N TYR A 177 19.00 1.23 -15.02
CA TYR A 177 19.42 -0.16 -15.14
C TYR A 177 19.14 -0.74 -16.55
N PRO A 178 20.07 -0.57 -17.51
CA PRO A 178 19.91 -1.00 -18.91
C PRO A 178 19.69 -2.50 -19.16
N PRO A 179 20.16 -3.45 -18.32
CA PRO A 179 19.93 -4.88 -18.57
C PRO A 179 18.46 -5.29 -18.62
N GLY A 180 17.55 -4.47 -18.08
CA GLY A 180 16.11 -4.62 -18.22
C GLY A 180 15.35 -4.44 -16.90
N VAL A 181 14.45 -3.49 -16.90
CA VAL A 181 13.48 -3.27 -15.81
C VAL A 181 12.08 -3.48 -16.36
N VAL A 182 11.27 -4.29 -15.69
CA VAL A 182 9.91 -4.60 -16.12
C VAL A 182 8.92 -4.30 -15.01
N HIS A 183 7.91 -3.49 -15.32
CA HIS A 183 6.78 -3.27 -14.42
C HIS A 183 5.81 -4.45 -14.50
N VAL A 184 5.47 -5.02 -13.35
CA VAL A 184 4.47 -6.09 -13.23
C VAL A 184 3.24 -5.52 -12.55
N LEU A 185 2.16 -5.42 -13.30
CA LEU A 185 0.92 -4.77 -12.85
C LEU A 185 0.23 -5.56 -11.73
N ASP A 186 0.19 -6.89 -11.89
CA ASP A 186 -0.49 -7.81 -10.97
C ASP A 186 0.19 -9.18 -10.97
N ALA A 187 -0.15 -10.00 -9.99
CA ALA A 187 0.45 -11.32 -9.83
C ALA A 187 0.10 -12.30 -10.97
N SER A 188 -1.02 -12.09 -11.65
CA SER A 188 -1.45 -12.96 -12.76
C SER A 188 -0.49 -12.91 -13.94
N ARG A 189 0.20 -11.78 -14.11
CA ARG A 189 1.14 -11.56 -15.22
C ARG A 189 2.56 -12.01 -14.94
N VAL A 190 2.92 -12.20 -13.66
CA VAL A 190 4.32 -12.43 -13.26
C VAL A 190 4.91 -13.67 -13.91
N VAL A 191 4.16 -14.77 -14.00
CA VAL A 191 4.66 -16.04 -14.56
C VAL A 191 5.04 -15.87 -16.03
N ASN A 192 4.18 -15.22 -16.83
CA ASN A 192 4.45 -14.98 -18.24
C ASN A 192 5.66 -14.05 -18.44
N VAL A 193 5.79 -13.03 -17.60
CA VAL A 193 6.93 -12.10 -17.64
C VAL A 193 8.23 -12.85 -17.30
N VAL A 194 8.28 -13.57 -16.18
CA VAL A 194 9.47 -14.30 -15.76
C VAL A 194 9.83 -15.40 -16.75
N SER A 195 8.87 -16.16 -17.25
CA SER A 195 9.08 -17.18 -18.28
C SER A 195 9.67 -16.59 -19.58
N SER A 196 9.23 -15.39 -19.98
CA SER A 196 9.77 -14.71 -21.16
C SER A 196 11.19 -14.20 -20.93
N LEU A 197 11.48 -13.67 -19.73
CA LEU A 197 12.80 -13.16 -19.36
C LEU A 197 13.86 -14.26 -19.22
N LEU A 198 13.46 -15.48 -18.85
CA LEU A 198 14.37 -16.61 -18.67
C LEU A 198 14.47 -17.49 -19.92
N SER A 199 13.60 -17.31 -20.91
CA SER A 199 13.68 -18.03 -22.18
C SER A 199 14.80 -17.49 -23.04
N LYS A 200 15.75 -18.35 -23.46
CA LYS A 200 16.84 -17.97 -24.36
C LYS A 200 16.34 -17.41 -25.71
N GLU A 201 15.19 -17.89 -26.18
CA GLU A 201 14.60 -17.52 -27.47
C GLU A 201 13.77 -16.22 -27.36
N ARG A 202 13.05 -16.02 -26.27
CA ARG A 202 12.08 -14.93 -26.13
C ARG A 202 12.64 -13.69 -25.42
N LYS A 203 13.68 -13.83 -24.59
CA LYS A 203 14.21 -12.73 -23.75
C LYS A 203 14.54 -11.47 -24.56
N ALA A 204 15.27 -11.61 -25.66
CA ALA A 204 15.69 -10.45 -26.45
C ALA A 204 14.50 -9.70 -27.07
N ALA A 205 13.56 -10.42 -27.66
CA ALA A 205 12.35 -9.85 -28.24
C ALA A 205 11.48 -9.18 -27.17
N PHE A 206 11.28 -9.83 -26.01
CA PHE A 206 10.50 -9.31 -24.89
C PHE A 206 11.11 -8.01 -24.32
N LEU A 207 12.42 -7.96 -24.09
CA LEU A 207 13.09 -6.76 -23.59
C LEU A 207 13.05 -5.62 -24.62
N SER A 208 13.19 -5.89 -25.91
CA SER A 208 13.06 -4.88 -26.96
C SER A 208 11.65 -4.30 -27.05
N GLU A 209 10.62 -5.14 -26.95
CA GLU A 209 9.23 -4.67 -26.89
C GLU A 209 8.95 -3.84 -25.63
N ASN A 210 9.47 -4.27 -24.48
CA ASN A 210 9.34 -3.55 -23.22
C ASN A 210 10.00 -2.17 -23.31
N GLU A 211 11.22 -2.07 -23.87
CA GLU A 211 11.93 -0.79 -24.07
C GLU A 211 11.15 0.13 -25.01
N THR A 212 10.56 -0.40 -26.09
CA THR A 212 9.71 0.39 -26.99
C THR A 212 8.52 0.98 -26.27
N LYS A 213 7.84 0.19 -25.42
CA LYS A 213 6.73 0.67 -24.59
C LYS A 213 7.18 1.73 -23.58
N GLN A 214 8.35 1.53 -22.97
CA GLN A 214 8.91 2.49 -22.02
C GLN A 214 9.33 3.79 -22.69
N ALA A 215 9.94 3.74 -23.87
CA ALA A 215 10.30 4.92 -24.67
C ALA A 215 9.05 5.76 -24.99
N LYS A 216 8.00 5.12 -25.47
CA LYS A 216 6.71 5.76 -25.73
C LYS A 216 6.13 6.39 -24.45
N SER A 217 6.19 5.69 -23.33
CA SER A 217 5.71 6.21 -22.04
C SER A 217 6.49 7.45 -21.59
N ARG A 218 7.81 7.49 -21.81
CA ARG A 218 8.66 8.67 -21.54
C ARG A 218 8.27 9.87 -22.41
N GLU A 219 8.05 9.64 -23.72
CA GLU A 219 7.61 10.68 -24.65
C GLU A 219 6.24 11.26 -24.25
N GLU A 220 5.28 10.39 -23.96
CA GLU A 220 3.95 10.80 -23.50
C GLU A 220 4.02 11.58 -22.18
N PHE A 221 4.87 11.17 -21.25
CA PHE A 221 5.08 11.87 -19.99
C PHE A 221 5.65 13.27 -20.22
N ALA A 222 6.70 13.38 -21.06
CA ALA A 222 7.30 14.67 -21.44
C ALA A 222 6.29 15.59 -22.14
N ALA A 223 5.49 15.05 -23.06
CA ALA A 223 4.46 15.80 -23.79
C ALA A 223 3.34 16.30 -22.87
N ARG A 224 2.90 15.48 -21.89
CA ARG A 224 1.89 15.90 -20.90
C ARG A 224 2.44 17.03 -20.02
N ARG A 225 3.68 16.91 -19.57
CA ARG A 225 4.35 17.94 -18.76
C ARG A 225 4.40 19.28 -19.50
N ALA A 226 4.70 19.27 -20.79
CA ALA A 226 4.74 20.48 -21.61
C ALA A 226 3.34 21.10 -21.84
N ARG A 227 2.27 20.32 -21.83
CA ARG A 227 0.89 20.78 -22.11
C ARG A 227 0.13 21.29 -20.90
N SER A 228 0.61 21.04 -19.69
CA SER A 228 -0.08 21.41 -18.45
C SER A 228 0.88 22.22 -17.57
N PRO A 229 1.20 23.47 -17.94
CA PRO A 229 2.08 24.30 -17.14
C PRO A 229 1.46 24.56 -15.77
N LEU A 230 2.30 24.58 -14.74
CA LEU A 230 1.88 24.95 -13.40
C LEU A 230 1.79 26.48 -13.28
N LEU A 231 0.85 26.92 -12.49
CA LEU A 231 0.79 28.29 -12.00
C LEU A 231 1.94 28.52 -11.01
N SER A 232 2.44 29.76 -10.93
CA SER A 232 3.29 30.11 -9.80
C SER A 232 2.51 29.99 -8.49
N LEU A 233 3.21 29.68 -7.40
CA LEU A 233 2.57 29.50 -6.09
C LEU A 233 1.74 30.71 -5.68
N ASN A 234 2.21 31.93 -5.97
CA ASN A 234 1.46 33.16 -5.65
C ASN A 234 0.14 33.21 -6.41
N VAL A 235 0.15 32.95 -7.72
CA VAL A 235 -1.09 32.91 -8.52
C VAL A 235 -2.02 31.79 -8.04
N ALA A 236 -1.47 30.63 -7.64
CA ALA A 236 -2.27 29.55 -7.08
C ALA A 236 -2.91 29.94 -5.73
N ARG A 237 -2.18 30.70 -4.88
CA ARG A 237 -2.71 31.27 -3.63
C ARG A 237 -3.82 32.30 -3.87
N ASP A 238 -3.71 33.12 -4.92
CA ASP A 238 -4.77 34.07 -5.29
C ASP A 238 -6.04 33.37 -5.79
N ARG A 239 -5.91 32.14 -6.31
CA ARG A 239 -7.02 31.28 -6.77
C ARG A 239 -7.53 30.29 -5.72
N LYS A 240 -7.27 30.50 -4.42
CA LYS A 240 -7.78 29.67 -3.34
C LYS A 240 -9.30 29.80 -3.17
N PRO A 241 -9.98 28.82 -2.56
CA PRO A 241 -11.36 28.95 -2.16
C PRO A 241 -11.57 30.15 -1.23
N ILE A 242 -12.65 30.88 -1.45
CA ILE A 242 -13.04 32.02 -0.60
C ILE A 242 -14.29 31.59 0.17
N TRP A 243 -14.18 31.58 1.48
CA TRP A 243 -15.28 31.23 2.37
C TRP A 243 -15.74 32.46 3.17
N ASP A 244 -17.04 32.57 3.40
CA ASP A 244 -17.60 33.56 4.32
C ASP A 244 -17.41 33.11 5.77
N TRP A 245 -16.18 33.28 6.27
CA TRP A 245 -15.82 32.85 7.61
C TRP A 245 -16.66 33.47 8.73
N ALA A 246 -17.37 34.58 8.49
CA ALA A 246 -18.29 35.13 9.48
C ALA A 246 -19.48 34.19 9.71
N ASN A 247 -19.94 33.51 8.67
CA ASN A 247 -21.15 32.68 8.69
C ASN A 247 -20.86 31.17 8.56
N VAL A 248 -19.59 30.74 8.33
CA VAL A 248 -19.26 29.31 8.35
C VAL A 248 -19.58 28.71 9.72
N ASP A 249 -20.32 27.60 9.73
CA ASP A 249 -20.54 26.83 10.93
C ASP A 249 -19.26 26.08 11.33
N ILE A 250 -18.68 26.45 12.47
CA ILE A 250 -17.48 25.84 13.05
C ILE A 250 -17.90 25.06 14.29
N PRO A 251 -18.05 23.73 14.20
CA PRO A 251 -18.50 22.92 15.31
C PRO A 251 -17.39 22.78 16.36
N ARG A 252 -17.70 23.19 17.60
CA ARG A 252 -16.78 23.04 18.72
C ARG A 252 -16.83 21.61 19.27
N PRO A 253 -15.67 20.90 19.34
CA PRO A 253 -15.62 19.57 19.93
C PRO A 253 -16.01 19.60 21.42
N SER A 254 -16.62 18.51 21.89
CA SER A 254 -17.03 18.37 23.30
C SER A 254 -15.85 18.12 24.26
N PHE A 255 -14.65 17.90 23.74
CA PHE A 255 -13.40 17.80 24.52
C PHE A 255 -12.19 18.27 23.70
N PHE A 256 -11.12 18.62 24.40
CA PHE A 256 -9.80 18.90 23.83
C PHE A 256 -8.75 17.93 24.34
N GLY A 257 -7.65 17.82 23.61
CA GLY A 257 -6.61 16.84 23.87
C GLY A 257 -6.96 15.48 23.29
N ARG A 258 -6.32 14.43 23.77
CA ARG A 258 -6.45 13.06 23.25
C ARG A 258 -7.41 12.19 24.07
N LYS A 259 -8.04 11.23 23.43
CA LYS A 259 -8.83 10.16 24.03
C LYS A 259 -8.39 8.81 23.47
N VAL A 260 -8.04 7.88 24.37
CA VAL A 260 -7.51 6.55 24.02
C VAL A 260 -8.60 5.50 24.18
N PHE A 261 -8.66 4.57 23.23
CA PHE A 261 -9.56 3.43 23.20
C PHE A 261 -8.70 2.16 23.09
N SER A 262 -8.48 1.52 24.22
CA SER A 262 -7.60 0.34 24.34
C SER A 262 -8.33 -0.99 24.16
N ASP A 263 -9.66 -0.99 24.22
CA ASP A 263 -10.52 -2.17 24.05
C ASP A 263 -11.67 -1.81 23.10
N VAL A 264 -11.39 -1.86 21.80
CA VAL A 264 -12.38 -1.59 20.76
C VAL A 264 -13.10 -2.90 20.41
N SER A 265 -14.43 -2.88 20.46
CA SER A 265 -15.22 -4.06 20.11
C SER A 265 -15.17 -4.36 18.61
N LEU A 266 -14.61 -5.52 18.25
CA LEU A 266 -14.59 -5.98 16.85
C LEU A 266 -16.00 -6.16 16.27
N THR A 267 -17.01 -6.50 17.10
CA THR A 267 -18.39 -6.67 16.64
C THR A 267 -18.98 -5.39 16.07
N GLU A 268 -18.62 -4.23 16.64
CA GLU A 268 -19.08 -2.93 16.13
C GLU A 268 -18.35 -2.50 14.86
N ILE A 269 -17.15 -3.03 14.62
CA ILE A 269 -16.31 -2.69 13.46
C ILE A 269 -16.69 -3.53 12.24
N VAL A 270 -17.01 -4.80 12.44
CA VAL A 270 -17.33 -5.75 11.36
C VAL A 270 -18.50 -5.28 10.50
N ASP A 271 -19.48 -4.59 11.08
CA ASP A 271 -20.68 -4.13 10.39
C ASP A 271 -20.41 -2.98 9.40
N VAL A 272 -19.28 -2.28 9.54
CA VAL A 272 -18.91 -1.15 8.66
C VAL A 272 -17.75 -1.49 7.68
N ILE A 273 -17.44 -2.77 7.53
CA ILE A 273 -16.39 -3.21 6.58
C ILE A 273 -16.83 -2.93 5.14
N ASP A 274 -16.01 -2.18 4.40
CA ASP A 274 -16.04 -2.15 2.93
C ASP A 274 -15.32 -3.38 2.37
N TRP A 275 -16.08 -4.24 1.68
CA TRP A 275 -15.58 -5.48 1.09
C TRP A 275 -15.00 -5.31 -0.31
N ALA A 276 -15.23 -4.18 -0.99
CA ALA A 276 -14.73 -3.99 -2.35
C ALA A 276 -13.20 -4.05 -2.45
N PRO A 277 -12.41 -3.39 -1.56
CA PRO A 277 -10.96 -3.53 -1.59
C PRO A 277 -10.47 -4.93 -1.19
N PHE A 278 -11.24 -5.69 -0.39
CA PHE A 278 -10.92 -7.09 -0.11
C PHE A 278 -10.92 -7.92 -1.40
N PHE A 279 -11.96 -7.82 -2.23
CA PHE A 279 -12.00 -8.53 -3.50
C PHE A 279 -10.90 -8.07 -4.47
N SER A 280 -10.61 -6.77 -4.49
CA SER A 280 -9.53 -6.21 -5.31
C SER A 280 -8.15 -6.77 -4.93
N ALA A 281 -7.87 -6.99 -3.64
CA ALA A 281 -6.63 -7.62 -3.19
C ALA A 281 -6.48 -9.07 -3.69
N TRP A 282 -7.58 -9.74 -3.99
CA TRP A 282 -7.63 -11.07 -4.57
C TRP A 282 -7.83 -11.07 -6.11
N GLU A 283 -7.61 -9.93 -6.76
CA GLU A 283 -7.76 -9.73 -8.22
C GLU A 283 -9.15 -10.09 -8.76
N LEU A 284 -10.18 -9.98 -7.94
CA LEU A 284 -11.57 -10.15 -8.35
C LEU A 284 -12.20 -8.76 -8.57
N ALA A 285 -12.48 -8.44 -9.83
CA ALA A 285 -13.08 -7.16 -10.21
C ALA A 285 -14.60 -7.20 -10.05
N GLY A 286 -15.16 -6.20 -9.35
CA GLY A 286 -16.60 -6.05 -9.19
C GLY A 286 -16.96 -5.21 -7.96
N ARG A 287 -18.19 -4.74 -7.92
CA ARG A 287 -18.71 -3.95 -6.79
C ARG A 287 -19.44 -4.89 -5.81
N PHE A 288 -19.11 -4.81 -4.53
CA PHE A 288 -19.86 -5.54 -3.51
C PHE A 288 -21.20 -4.82 -3.22
N PRO A 289 -22.34 -5.54 -3.05
CA PRO A 289 -22.47 -7.02 -3.06
C PRO A 289 -22.68 -7.65 -4.46
N ASP A 290 -22.78 -6.87 -5.52
CA ASP A 290 -23.15 -7.34 -6.87
C ASP A 290 -22.15 -8.36 -7.42
N ILE A 291 -20.87 -8.25 -7.06
CA ILE A 291 -19.81 -9.19 -7.45
C ILE A 291 -20.15 -10.66 -7.11
N LEU A 292 -20.91 -10.90 -6.05
CA LEU A 292 -21.33 -12.25 -5.64
C LEU A 292 -22.29 -12.92 -6.62
N LYS A 293 -22.93 -12.11 -7.48
CA LYS A 293 -23.88 -12.56 -8.50
C LYS A 293 -23.32 -12.42 -9.93
N ASP A 294 -22.07 -12.00 -10.05
CA ASP A 294 -21.43 -11.84 -11.34
C ASP A 294 -21.34 -13.17 -12.10
N ALA A 295 -21.62 -13.13 -13.41
CA ALA A 295 -21.70 -14.34 -14.24
C ALA A 295 -20.34 -15.07 -14.40
N ILE A 296 -19.21 -14.35 -14.24
CA ILE A 296 -17.86 -14.89 -14.46
C ILE A 296 -17.21 -15.19 -13.10
N VAL A 297 -17.13 -14.20 -12.22
CA VAL A 297 -16.40 -14.30 -10.95
C VAL A 297 -17.27 -14.65 -9.75
N GLY A 298 -18.60 -14.57 -9.86
CA GLY A 298 -19.52 -14.62 -8.72
C GLY A 298 -19.43 -15.90 -7.88
N VAL A 299 -19.23 -17.05 -8.51
CA VAL A 299 -19.07 -18.32 -7.79
C VAL A 299 -17.83 -18.29 -6.91
N GLU A 300 -16.70 -17.81 -7.43
CA GLU A 300 -15.45 -17.77 -6.68
C GLU A 300 -15.44 -16.63 -5.67
N ALA A 301 -16.01 -15.48 -6.02
CA ALA A 301 -16.20 -14.37 -5.08
C ALA A 301 -17.06 -14.79 -3.88
N THR A 302 -18.13 -15.55 -4.10
CA THR A 302 -18.97 -16.08 -3.02
C THR A 302 -18.22 -17.05 -2.11
N LYS A 303 -17.41 -17.96 -2.68
CA LYS A 303 -16.57 -18.88 -1.88
C LYS A 303 -15.55 -18.11 -1.06
N LEU A 304 -14.85 -17.16 -1.69
CA LEU A 304 -13.85 -16.33 -1.02
C LEU A 304 -14.49 -15.52 0.12
N TYR A 305 -15.66 -14.93 -0.11
CA TYR A 305 -16.40 -14.19 0.90
C TYR A 305 -16.79 -15.06 2.08
N ASN A 306 -17.31 -16.29 1.84
CA ASN A 306 -17.69 -17.22 2.89
C ASN A 306 -16.48 -17.69 3.71
N ASP A 307 -15.34 -17.95 3.06
CA ASP A 307 -14.09 -18.28 3.75
C ASP A 307 -13.63 -17.10 4.63
N ALA A 308 -13.68 -15.88 4.10
CA ALA A 308 -13.35 -14.66 4.83
C ALA A 308 -14.29 -14.44 6.04
N ARG A 309 -15.60 -14.61 5.85
CA ARG A 309 -16.58 -14.51 6.95
C ARG A 309 -16.32 -15.55 8.04
N THR A 310 -16.03 -16.80 7.66
CA THR A 310 -15.70 -17.87 8.61
C THR A 310 -14.47 -17.53 9.45
N LEU A 311 -13.42 -17.00 8.79
CA LEU A 311 -12.21 -16.60 9.52
C LEU A 311 -12.47 -15.36 10.38
N LEU A 312 -13.23 -14.39 9.88
CA LEU A 312 -13.60 -13.17 10.61
C LEU A 312 -14.42 -13.50 11.87
N ASP A 313 -15.39 -14.39 11.76
CA ASP A 313 -16.20 -14.83 12.91
C ASP A 313 -15.32 -15.51 13.99
N LYS A 314 -14.31 -16.26 13.56
CA LYS A 314 -13.30 -16.83 14.46
C LYS A 314 -12.45 -15.74 15.11
N ILE A 315 -11.97 -14.76 14.33
CA ILE A 315 -11.17 -13.64 14.84
C ILE A 315 -11.94 -12.88 15.91
N VAL A 316 -13.22 -12.60 15.67
CA VAL A 316 -14.09 -11.90 16.62
C VAL A 316 -14.33 -12.74 17.87
N LYS A 317 -14.75 -14.00 17.71
CA LYS A 317 -15.08 -14.91 18.82
C LYS A 317 -13.90 -15.19 19.73
N GLU A 318 -12.73 -15.44 19.15
CA GLU A 318 -11.51 -15.78 19.88
C GLU A 318 -10.66 -14.56 20.26
N LYS A 319 -11.11 -13.34 19.89
CA LYS A 319 -10.39 -12.07 20.11
C LYS A 319 -8.93 -12.14 19.62
N LEU A 320 -8.75 -12.66 18.40
CA LEU A 320 -7.41 -12.88 17.85
C LEU A 320 -6.72 -11.58 17.44
N TYR A 321 -7.50 -10.54 17.15
CA TYR A 321 -6.99 -9.18 16.89
C TYR A 321 -7.25 -8.29 18.10
N THR A 322 -6.40 -7.32 18.30
CA THR A 322 -6.43 -6.41 19.47
C THR A 322 -6.54 -4.96 19.01
N PRO A 323 -7.70 -4.56 18.46
CA PRO A 323 -7.86 -3.23 17.90
C PRO A 323 -7.73 -2.15 18.96
N LYS A 324 -7.02 -1.07 18.62
CA LYS A 324 -6.83 0.10 19.46
C LYS A 324 -6.97 1.37 18.63
N ALA A 325 -7.38 2.44 19.29
CA ALA A 325 -7.53 3.74 18.67
C ALA A 325 -7.12 4.87 19.60
N VAL A 326 -6.68 5.96 19.02
CA VAL A 326 -6.57 7.26 19.67
C VAL A 326 -7.14 8.33 18.75
N ILE A 327 -7.96 9.22 19.30
CA ILE A 327 -8.41 10.42 18.63
C ILE A 327 -8.14 11.65 19.52
N GLY A 328 -8.09 12.81 18.90
CA GLY A 328 -7.94 14.05 19.68
C GLY A 328 -8.42 15.26 18.89
N PHE A 329 -8.69 16.36 19.61
CA PHE A 329 -9.11 17.63 19.03
C PHE A 329 -8.38 18.78 19.67
N TRP A 330 -8.05 19.79 18.87
CA TRP A 330 -7.36 20.98 19.31
C TRP A 330 -7.91 22.21 18.61
N PRO A 331 -7.88 23.38 19.30
CA PRO A 331 -8.06 24.66 18.63
C PRO A 331 -6.97 24.89 17.58
N CYS A 332 -7.35 25.45 16.44
CA CYS A 332 -6.41 25.71 15.34
C CYS A 332 -6.81 26.94 14.52
N ASN A 333 -5.88 27.40 13.71
CA ASN A 333 -6.13 28.35 12.60
C ASN A 333 -5.19 28.08 11.45
N SER A 334 -5.59 28.43 10.25
CA SER A 334 -4.67 28.47 9.12
C SER A 334 -3.87 29.78 9.09
N VAL A 335 -2.57 29.65 8.74
CA VAL A 335 -1.63 30.76 8.52
C VAL A 335 -0.94 30.51 7.19
N GLY A 336 -1.39 31.20 6.14
CA GLY A 336 -0.99 30.86 4.79
C GLY A 336 -1.43 29.45 4.39
N ASP A 337 -0.47 28.63 3.95
CA ASP A 337 -0.71 27.21 3.62
C ASP A 337 -0.42 26.26 4.79
N ASP A 338 -0.21 26.78 6.01
CA ASP A 338 0.03 26.01 7.22
C ASP A 338 -1.17 26.05 8.17
N ILE A 339 -1.21 25.10 9.11
CA ILE A 339 -2.21 24.99 10.17
C ILE A 339 -1.51 24.99 11.53
N GLU A 340 -1.68 26.07 12.29
CA GLU A 340 -1.20 26.16 13.68
C GLU A 340 -2.18 25.48 14.62
N ILE A 341 -1.68 24.60 15.47
CA ILE A 341 -2.42 23.90 16.53
C ILE A 341 -2.07 24.55 17.86
N TYR A 342 -3.08 24.90 18.64
CA TYR A 342 -2.91 25.62 19.91
C TYR A 342 -3.15 24.74 21.14
N SER A 343 -2.55 25.12 22.26
CA SER A 343 -2.78 24.48 23.55
C SER A 343 -4.20 24.69 24.06
N ASP A 344 -4.77 25.85 23.75
CA ASP A 344 -6.10 26.27 24.21
C ASP A 344 -6.75 27.29 23.23
N GLU A 345 -8.00 27.65 23.51
CA GLU A 345 -8.79 28.58 22.68
C GLU A 345 -8.29 30.03 22.77
N ASN A 346 -7.42 30.39 23.71
CA ASN A 346 -6.82 31.71 23.78
C ASN A 346 -5.73 31.90 22.70
N ARG A 347 -5.27 30.83 22.08
CA ARG A 347 -4.27 30.82 21.00
C ARG A 347 -2.94 31.46 21.39
N THR A 348 -2.56 31.35 22.68
CA THR A 348 -1.34 31.96 23.20
C THR A 348 -0.09 31.13 22.90
N GLN A 349 -0.27 29.81 22.79
CA GLN A 349 0.82 28.88 22.54
C GLN A 349 0.53 27.95 21.37
N VAL A 350 1.36 28.02 20.33
CA VAL A 350 1.38 27.02 19.24
C VAL A 350 2.12 25.80 19.75
N ILE A 351 1.44 24.65 19.78
CA ILE A 351 2.05 23.38 20.23
C ILE A 351 2.66 22.59 19.06
N THR A 352 2.11 22.77 17.86
CA THR A 352 2.68 22.23 16.63
C THR A 352 2.06 22.92 15.40
N THR A 353 2.70 22.73 14.24
CA THR A 353 2.22 23.23 12.95
C THR A 353 2.18 22.07 11.96
N PHE A 354 1.09 21.92 11.23
CA PHE A 354 1.02 21.06 10.06
C PHE A 354 1.23 21.87 8.80
N HIS A 355 2.08 21.37 7.90
CA HIS A 355 2.41 22.03 6.66
C HIS A 355 1.62 21.43 5.50
N THR A 356 0.89 22.25 4.77
CA THR A 356 0.08 21.76 3.65
C THR A 356 0.62 22.27 2.31
N LEU A 357 0.23 21.58 1.24
CA LEU A 357 0.60 21.87 -0.12
C LEU A 357 -0.63 22.30 -0.92
N ARG A 358 -0.41 23.23 -1.85
CA ARG A 358 -1.46 23.80 -2.70
C ARG A 358 -1.41 23.23 -4.11
N GLN A 359 -2.57 23.01 -4.69
CA GLN A 359 -2.68 22.68 -6.12
C GLN A 359 -2.13 23.83 -6.97
N GLN A 360 -1.26 23.51 -7.94
CA GLN A 360 -0.68 24.49 -8.86
C GLN A 360 -1.12 24.31 -10.32
N LEU A 361 -1.91 23.26 -10.62
CA LEU A 361 -2.41 23.08 -11.98
C LEU A 361 -3.29 24.26 -12.38
N ASP A 362 -3.08 24.80 -13.60
CA ASP A 362 -3.97 25.80 -14.17
C ASP A 362 -5.34 25.19 -14.46
N LYS A 363 -6.34 25.70 -13.78
CA LYS A 363 -7.70 25.18 -13.83
C LYS A 363 -8.63 26.14 -14.56
N PRO A 364 -9.71 25.63 -15.18
CA PRO A 364 -10.76 26.46 -15.77
C PRO A 364 -11.32 27.49 -14.79
N ALA A 365 -11.85 28.58 -15.34
CA ALA A 365 -12.50 29.63 -14.56
C ALA A 365 -13.60 29.04 -13.65
N GLY A 366 -13.67 29.49 -12.39
CA GLY A 366 -14.61 29.01 -11.38
C GLY A 366 -14.12 27.77 -10.59
N GLN A 367 -12.95 27.22 -10.89
CA GLN A 367 -12.32 26.19 -10.10
C GLN A 367 -11.16 26.75 -9.28
N PHE A 368 -10.99 26.25 -8.06
CA PHE A 368 -10.01 26.76 -7.10
C PHE A 368 -8.77 25.87 -7.02
N ASN A 369 -7.63 26.48 -6.70
CA ASN A 369 -6.38 25.83 -6.36
C ASN A 369 -6.34 25.60 -4.84
N THR A 370 -6.82 24.44 -4.41
CA THR A 370 -7.09 24.12 -3.01
C THR A 370 -5.84 23.62 -2.28
N ALA A 371 -5.70 24.01 -1.01
CA ALA A 371 -4.83 23.38 0.00
C ALA A 371 -5.70 22.90 1.17
N LEU A 372 -5.23 21.95 1.99
CA LEU A 372 -5.98 21.51 3.17
C LEU A 372 -6.20 22.66 4.17
N SER A 373 -5.25 23.58 4.28
CA SER A 373 -5.37 24.79 5.12
C SER A 373 -6.55 25.68 4.76
N ASP A 374 -7.08 25.60 3.53
CA ASP A 374 -8.24 26.39 3.11
C ASP A 374 -9.54 25.94 3.80
N PHE A 375 -9.56 24.75 4.40
CA PHE A 375 -10.72 24.23 5.16
C PHE A 375 -10.64 24.53 6.65
N ILE A 376 -9.69 25.35 7.08
CA ILE A 376 -9.52 25.83 8.45
C ILE A 376 -9.63 27.35 8.45
N ALA A 377 -10.36 27.92 9.42
CA ALA A 377 -10.52 29.35 9.55
C ALA A 377 -9.17 30.05 9.66
N PRO A 378 -8.89 31.06 8.82
CA PRO A 378 -7.64 31.79 8.88
C PRO A 378 -7.52 32.58 10.17
N LYS A 379 -6.32 32.67 10.73
CA LYS A 379 -6.04 33.43 11.97
C LYS A 379 -6.50 34.89 11.88
N SER A 380 -6.44 35.45 10.68
CA SER A 380 -6.91 36.82 10.38
C SER A 380 -8.43 37.01 10.46
N SER A 381 -9.23 35.92 10.43
CA SER A 381 -10.69 36.01 10.62
C SER A 381 -11.10 36.27 12.05
N ASN A 382 -10.17 36.19 13.01
CA ASN A 382 -10.43 36.21 14.46
C ASN A 382 -11.38 35.12 14.98
N ARG A 383 -11.74 34.14 14.14
CA ARG A 383 -12.50 32.96 14.56
C ARG A 383 -11.55 31.82 14.90
N ILE A 384 -11.90 31.09 15.94
CA ILE A 384 -11.21 29.85 16.30
C ILE A 384 -11.86 28.72 15.53
N ASP A 385 -11.04 27.87 14.94
CA ASP A 385 -11.47 26.60 14.35
C ASP A 385 -10.90 25.43 15.13
N TYR A 386 -11.31 24.23 14.77
CA TYR A 386 -10.92 23.01 15.48
C TYR A 386 -10.57 21.93 14.49
N MET A 387 -9.42 21.32 14.70
CA MET A 387 -8.93 20.20 13.92
C MET A 387 -8.79 18.97 14.80
N GLY A 388 -9.19 17.82 14.28
CA GLY A 388 -8.96 16.55 14.94
C GLY A 388 -7.84 15.75 14.28
N GLY A 389 -7.42 14.71 15.00
CA GLY A 389 -6.50 13.70 14.49
C GLY A 389 -6.85 12.33 15.03
N PHE A 390 -6.41 11.28 14.35
CA PHE A 390 -6.64 9.90 14.76
C PHE A 390 -5.50 8.98 14.36
N ALA A 391 -5.39 7.88 15.09
CA ALA A 391 -4.64 6.69 14.68
C ALA A 391 -5.38 5.45 15.20
N VAL A 392 -5.55 4.46 14.35
CA VAL A 392 -6.22 3.20 14.62
C VAL A 392 -5.39 2.03 14.11
N THR A 393 -5.52 0.87 14.77
CA THR A 393 -4.85 -0.36 14.35
C THR A 393 -5.71 -1.58 14.63
N ALA A 394 -5.66 -2.59 13.77
CA ALA A 394 -6.22 -3.92 14.06
C ALA A 394 -5.37 -4.70 15.10
N GLY A 395 -4.15 -4.20 15.38
CA GLY A 395 -3.23 -4.75 16.37
C GLY A 395 -2.28 -5.80 15.81
N ASP A 396 -1.32 -6.20 16.64
CA ASP A 396 -0.27 -7.18 16.31
C ASP A 396 -0.79 -8.62 16.15
N GLY A 397 -2.01 -8.90 16.55
CA GLY A 397 -2.69 -10.19 16.35
C GLY A 397 -2.82 -10.58 14.89
N VAL A 398 -2.86 -9.62 13.97
CA VAL A 398 -2.91 -9.85 12.52
C VAL A 398 -1.68 -10.63 12.07
N GLU A 399 -0.50 -10.13 12.37
CA GLU A 399 0.76 -10.76 11.96
C GLU A 399 0.99 -12.09 12.68
N LYS A 400 0.66 -12.18 13.98
CA LYS A 400 0.72 -13.43 14.75
C LYS A 400 -0.14 -14.53 14.13
N LEU A 401 -1.36 -14.19 13.70
CA LEU A 401 -2.26 -15.15 13.05
C LEU A 401 -1.75 -15.56 11.67
N ALA A 402 -1.30 -14.60 10.86
CA ALA A 402 -0.71 -14.86 9.55
C ALA A 402 0.51 -15.77 9.67
N GLN A 403 1.41 -15.51 10.62
CA GLN A 403 2.59 -16.33 10.86
C GLN A 403 2.24 -17.77 11.29
N LYS A 404 1.22 -17.93 12.12
CA LYS A 404 0.71 -19.27 12.50
C LYS A 404 0.24 -20.06 11.28
N PHE A 405 -0.44 -19.41 10.34
CA PHE A 405 -0.86 -20.06 9.10
C PHE A 405 0.33 -20.36 8.18
N LYS A 406 1.29 -19.45 8.05
CA LYS A 406 2.54 -19.68 7.27
C LYS A 406 3.31 -20.90 7.79
N GLN A 407 3.44 -21.04 9.11
CA GLN A 407 4.07 -22.22 9.74
C GLN A 407 3.31 -23.52 9.48
N ALA A 408 2.01 -23.46 9.27
CA ALA A 408 1.17 -24.60 8.89
C ALA A 408 1.10 -24.84 7.37
N HIS A 409 1.96 -24.17 6.58
CA HIS A 409 1.96 -24.18 5.12
C HIS A 409 0.60 -23.79 4.52
N ASP A 410 -0.08 -22.81 5.14
CA ASP A 410 -1.38 -22.31 4.72
C ASP A 410 -1.30 -20.82 4.33
N ASP A 411 -0.66 -20.56 3.19
CA ASP A 411 -0.51 -19.20 2.66
C ASP A 411 -1.87 -18.55 2.34
N TYR A 412 -2.88 -19.36 1.95
CA TYR A 412 -4.21 -18.85 1.68
C TYR A 412 -4.84 -18.19 2.92
N SER A 413 -4.82 -18.90 4.05
CA SER A 413 -5.35 -18.33 5.29
C SER A 413 -4.46 -17.24 5.87
N ALA A 414 -3.14 -17.27 5.61
CA ALA A 414 -2.23 -16.20 6.01
C ALA A 414 -2.53 -14.89 5.27
N ILE A 415 -2.66 -14.93 3.95
CA ILE A 415 -3.02 -13.77 3.12
C ILE A 415 -4.41 -13.25 3.51
N MET A 416 -5.36 -14.15 3.74
CA MET A 416 -6.71 -13.79 4.17
C MET A 416 -6.71 -13.08 5.52
N ALA A 417 -5.93 -13.56 6.49
CA ALA A 417 -5.80 -12.91 7.80
C ALA A 417 -5.26 -11.48 7.66
N GLN A 418 -4.21 -11.27 6.86
CA GLN A 418 -3.66 -9.94 6.60
C GLN A 418 -4.69 -9.04 5.90
N ALA A 419 -5.35 -9.53 4.84
CA ALA A 419 -6.37 -8.76 4.12
C ALA A 419 -7.56 -8.39 5.03
N LEU A 420 -7.99 -9.26 5.95
CA LEU A 420 -9.01 -8.93 6.94
C LEU A 420 -8.52 -7.91 7.98
N GLY A 421 -7.24 -7.99 8.36
CA GLY A 421 -6.62 -6.99 9.23
C GLY A 421 -6.70 -5.58 8.65
N ASP A 422 -6.37 -5.44 7.36
CA ASP A 422 -6.47 -4.16 6.65
C ASP A 422 -7.91 -3.66 6.57
N ARG A 423 -8.87 -4.55 6.29
CA ARG A 423 -10.29 -4.16 6.27
C ARG A 423 -10.80 -3.72 7.63
N ILE A 424 -10.35 -4.35 8.71
CA ILE A 424 -10.68 -3.95 10.07
C ILE A 424 -10.08 -2.58 10.39
N ALA A 425 -8.82 -2.32 10.04
CA ALA A 425 -8.20 -1.02 10.27
C ALA A 425 -8.93 0.11 9.53
N GLU A 426 -9.32 -0.12 8.27
CA GLU A 426 -10.10 0.86 7.49
C GLU A 426 -11.52 1.05 8.06
N ALA A 427 -12.20 -0.04 8.45
CA ALA A 427 -13.50 0.03 9.09
C ALA A 427 -13.44 0.77 10.44
N MET A 428 -12.34 0.61 11.20
CA MET A 428 -12.09 1.42 12.40
C MET A 428 -11.94 2.90 12.06
N ALA A 429 -11.18 3.25 11.02
CA ALA A 429 -11.05 4.65 10.59
C ALA A 429 -12.42 5.25 10.25
N GLU A 430 -13.30 4.51 9.58
CA GLU A 430 -14.69 4.93 9.31
C GLU A 430 -15.51 5.10 10.59
N ARG A 431 -15.50 4.08 11.46
CA ARG A 431 -16.23 4.12 12.73
C ARG A 431 -15.78 5.27 13.63
N PHE A 432 -14.44 5.46 13.75
CA PHE A 432 -13.88 6.55 14.55
C PHE A 432 -14.10 7.93 13.92
N HIS A 433 -14.25 8.02 12.60
CA HIS A 433 -14.69 9.27 11.98
C HIS A 433 -16.14 9.61 12.37
N LYS A 434 -17.04 8.62 12.41
CA LYS A 434 -18.41 8.84 12.93
C LYS A 434 -18.38 9.30 14.38
N ILE A 435 -17.60 8.63 15.24
CA ILE A 435 -17.42 9.02 16.64
C ILE A 435 -16.85 10.45 16.76
N ALA A 436 -15.91 10.82 15.90
CA ALA A 436 -15.35 12.17 15.87
C ALA A 436 -16.40 13.23 15.50
N ARG A 437 -17.27 12.94 14.52
CA ARG A 437 -18.39 13.83 14.16
C ARG A 437 -19.42 13.96 15.28
N ASP A 438 -19.64 12.90 16.05
CA ASP A 438 -20.50 12.94 17.24
C ASP A 438 -19.92 13.84 18.34
N TYR A 439 -18.60 13.77 18.57
CA TYR A 439 -17.92 14.69 19.50
C TYR A 439 -17.97 16.15 19.02
N CYS A 440 -18.05 16.37 17.72
CA CYS A 440 -18.27 17.70 17.12
C CYS A 440 -19.76 18.08 17.03
N GLN A 441 -20.67 17.31 17.63
CA GLN A 441 -22.12 17.54 17.75
C GLN A 441 -22.93 17.36 16.45
N PHE A 442 -22.38 17.66 15.26
CA PHE A 442 -23.12 17.56 14.01
C PHE A 442 -23.35 16.12 13.55
N GLY A 443 -22.56 15.16 14.03
CA GLY A 443 -22.76 13.74 13.75
C GLY A 443 -23.97 13.13 14.45
N LEU A 444 -24.44 13.73 15.55
CA LEU A 444 -25.56 13.19 16.36
C LEU A 444 -26.89 13.12 15.59
N SER A 445 -27.07 13.99 14.60
CA SER A 445 -28.26 14.02 13.73
C SER A 445 -28.11 13.22 12.44
N GLU A 446 -26.94 12.64 12.17
CA GLU A 446 -26.69 11.85 10.97
C GLU A 446 -27.43 10.50 11.04
N ASN A 447 -28.17 10.19 9.97
CA ASN A 447 -28.79 8.89 9.76
C ASN A 447 -28.28 8.32 8.42
N LEU A 448 -27.03 7.83 8.43
CA LEU A 448 -26.32 7.35 7.25
C LEU A 448 -26.24 5.82 7.25
N SER A 449 -26.59 5.22 6.13
CA SER A 449 -26.35 3.79 5.88
C SER A 449 -24.86 3.52 5.64
N ASN A 450 -24.44 2.24 5.70
CA ASN A 450 -23.08 1.86 5.34
C ASN A 450 -22.73 2.27 3.90
N GLU A 451 -23.69 2.19 2.97
CA GLU A 451 -23.50 2.65 1.59
C GLU A 451 -23.28 4.17 1.53
N ASP A 452 -23.96 4.95 2.35
CA ASP A 452 -23.74 6.39 2.43
C ASP A 452 -22.37 6.73 3.03
N LEU A 453 -21.89 5.95 4.01
CA LEU A 453 -20.55 6.09 4.58
C LEU A 453 -19.48 5.78 3.54
N ILE A 454 -19.61 4.68 2.80
CA ILE A 454 -18.69 4.31 1.71
C ILE A 454 -18.68 5.38 0.59
N ARG A 455 -19.83 6.02 0.34
CA ARG A 455 -19.98 7.12 -0.64
C ARG A 455 -19.61 8.49 -0.07
N GLU A 456 -19.08 8.55 1.14
CA GLU A 456 -18.63 9.79 1.81
C GLU A 456 -19.71 10.89 1.86
N LYS A 457 -21.00 10.52 2.09
CA LYS A 457 -22.11 11.46 2.16
C LYS A 457 -22.22 12.20 3.50
N TYR A 458 -21.22 12.15 4.31
CA TYR A 458 -21.10 12.86 5.57
C TYR A 458 -20.40 14.21 5.38
N ARG A 459 -20.59 15.11 6.35
CA ARG A 459 -19.83 16.36 6.45
C ARG A 459 -18.41 16.09 6.95
N GLY A 460 -17.45 16.81 6.38
CA GLY A 460 -16.04 16.70 6.77
C GLY A 460 -15.27 15.68 5.94
N ILE A 461 -13.97 15.64 6.17
CA ILE A 461 -13.05 14.69 5.54
C ILE A 461 -12.01 14.20 6.54
N ARG A 462 -11.40 13.03 6.28
CA ARG A 462 -10.29 12.46 7.06
C ARG A 462 -9.03 12.23 6.20
N PRO A 463 -8.42 13.30 5.66
CA PRO A 463 -7.21 13.14 4.85
C PRO A 463 -6.04 12.65 5.71
N ALA A 464 -5.06 12.01 5.05
CA ALA A 464 -3.90 11.44 5.72
C ALA A 464 -2.59 11.84 5.03
N PRO A 465 -1.49 12.00 5.79
CA PRO A 465 -0.15 12.16 5.21
C PRO A 465 0.26 10.95 4.37
N GLY A 466 0.82 11.21 3.18
CA GLY A 466 1.15 10.21 2.17
C GLY A 466 0.04 9.94 1.16
N TYR A 467 -1.12 10.59 1.28
CA TYR A 467 -2.24 10.50 0.35
C TYR A 467 -2.31 11.74 -0.57
N PRO A 468 -3.12 11.72 -1.65
CA PRO A 468 -3.09 12.76 -2.67
C PRO A 468 -3.30 14.19 -2.18
N ALA A 469 -4.07 14.42 -1.10
CA ALA A 469 -4.30 15.75 -0.53
C ALA A 469 -3.13 16.24 0.35
N CYS A 470 -2.31 15.33 0.87
CA CYS A 470 -1.10 15.61 1.63
C CYS A 470 -0.02 14.57 1.28
N PRO A 471 0.69 14.72 0.16
CA PRO A 471 1.64 13.71 -0.32
C PRO A 471 2.88 13.54 0.57
N ASP A 472 3.16 14.48 1.47
CA ASP A 472 4.29 14.40 2.39
C ASP A 472 4.01 13.45 3.56
N HIS A 473 4.73 12.34 3.60
CA HIS A 473 4.66 11.38 4.71
C HIS A 473 5.18 11.92 6.03
N THR A 474 6.04 12.96 6.01
CA THR A 474 6.71 13.48 7.20
C THR A 474 5.79 14.29 8.14
N GLU A 475 4.56 14.55 7.73
CA GLU A 475 3.53 15.08 8.62
C GLU A 475 3.02 14.02 9.63
N LYS A 476 3.23 12.69 9.36
CA LYS A 476 2.86 11.62 10.30
C LYS A 476 3.60 11.71 11.63
N PRO A 477 4.94 11.86 11.69
CA PRO A 477 5.64 12.05 12.96
C PRO A 477 5.10 13.19 13.83
N ILE A 478 4.66 14.29 13.19
CA ILE A 478 4.04 15.42 13.88
C ILE A 478 2.71 15.02 14.50
N LEU A 479 1.85 14.37 13.72
CA LEU A 479 0.56 13.83 14.17
C LEU A 479 0.75 12.78 15.28
N PHE A 480 1.73 11.87 15.12
CA PHE A 480 2.05 10.82 16.08
C PHE A 480 2.51 11.39 17.43
N LYS A 481 3.31 12.44 17.39
CA LYS A 481 3.75 13.16 18.60
C LYS A 481 2.57 13.86 19.28
N LEU A 482 1.71 14.54 18.52
CA LEU A 482 0.54 15.26 19.03
C LEU A 482 -0.44 14.31 19.73
N LEU A 483 -0.74 13.15 19.13
CA LEU A 483 -1.63 12.13 19.66
C LEU A 483 -0.96 11.17 20.65
N GLN A 484 0.38 11.17 20.77
CA GLN A 484 1.16 10.17 21.51
C GLN A 484 0.80 8.75 21.09
N VAL A 485 0.78 8.51 19.76
CA VAL A 485 0.23 7.30 19.13
C VAL A 485 0.92 6.03 19.63
N GLY A 486 2.26 6.04 19.75
CA GLY A 486 3.02 4.88 20.23
C GLY A 486 2.59 4.40 21.60
N GLU A 487 2.41 5.32 22.54
CA GLU A 487 1.93 5.03 23.91
C GLU A 487 0.47 4.54 23.91
N ALA A 488 -0.39 5.20 23.10
CA ALA A 488 -1.82 4.93 23.09
C ALA A 488 -2.19 3.61 22.40
N THR A 489 -1.49 3.26 21.31
CA THR A 489 -1.91 2.16 20.43
C THR A 489 -0.83 1.11 20.19
N GLY A 490 0.45 1.43 20.44
CA GLY A 490 1.60 0.60 20.08
C GLY A 490 2.04 0.76 18.62
N ILE A 491 1.38 1.61 17.80
CA ILE A 491 1.80 1.86 16.42
C ILE A 491 3.12 2.65 16.42
N THR A 492 4.09 2.18 15.65
CA THR A 492 5.36 2.86 15.40
C THR A 492 5.50 3.23 13.92
N LEU A 493 6.46 4.09 13.60
CA LEU A 493 6.79 4.47 12.24
C LEU A 493 8.17 3.94 11.86
N THR A 494 8.29 3.45 10.62
CA THR A 494 9.60 3.19 10.00
C THR A 494 10.28 4.52 9.62
N GLU A 495 11.54 4.45 9.20
CA GLU A 495 12.27 5.63 8.69
C GLU A 495 11.59 6.29 7.47
N SER A 496 10.81 5.52 6.70
CA SER A 496 10.01 6.01 5.57
C SER A 496 8.57 6.37 5.96
N CYS A 497 8.29 6.48 7.26
CA CYS A 497 6.98 6.81 7.83
C CYS A 497 5.87 5.79 7.49
N ALA A 498 6.21 4.52 7.20
CA ALA A 498 5.23 3.43 7.19
C ALA A 498 4.86 3.04 8.62
N MET A 499 3.58 2.68 8.83
CA MET A 499 3.09 2.28 10.14
C MET A 499 3.34 0.79 10.41
N THR A 500 3.74 0.46 11.64
CA THR A 500 3.84 -0.92 12.12
C THR A 500 3.02 -1.05 13.41
N PRO A 501 2.04 -1.98 13.48
CA PRO A 501 1.63 -2.96 12.47
C PRO A 501 1.12 -2.34 11.16
N ALA A 502 1.25 -3.08 10.03
CA ALA A 502 0.83 -2.60 8.71
C ALA A 502 -0.67 -2.31 8.65
N SER A 503 -1.51 -3.16 9.27
CA SER A 503 -2.96 -2.96 9.38
C SER A 503 -3.30 -1.83 10.36
N SER A 504 -2.92 -0.60 9.99
CA SER A 504 -3.10 0.64 10.76
C SER A 504 -3.44 1.79 9.83
N VAL A 505 -4.24 2.75 10.33
CA VAL A 505 -4.63 3.97 9.59
C VAL A 505 -4.47 5.18 10.52
N SER A 506 -3.97 6.30 9.99
CA SER A 506 -3.87 7.56 10.73
C SER A 506 -4.16 8.74 9.81
N GLY A 507 -4.68 9.83 10.37
CA GLY A 507 -5.01 11.02 9.60
C GLY A 507 -5.60 12.12 10.48
N TRP A 508 -6.14 13.11 9.83
CA TRP A 508 -6.77 14.26 10.44
C TRP A 508 -8.29 14.26 10.24
N TYR A 509 -9.01 15.03 11.04
CA TYR A 509 -10.42 15.34 10.86
C TYR A 509 -10.58 16.83 10.55
N PHE A 510 -11.13 17.14 9.37
CA PHE A 510 -11.54 18.48 8.96
C PHE A 510 -13.06 18.57 8.95
N ASN A 511 -13.61 19.56 9.62
CA ASN A 511 -15.07 19.67 9.86
C ASN A 511 -15.77 20.73 8.99
N HIS A 512 -15.03 21.40 8.11
CA HIS A 512 -15.62 22.43 7.23
C HIS A 512 -16.72 21.83 6.35
N PRO A 513 -17.91 22.47 6.25
CA PRO A 513 -19.06 21.90 5.52
C PRO A 513 -18.78 21.65 4.02
N ASN A 514 -17.89 22.43 3.42
CA ASN A 514 -17.49 22.29 2.01
C ASN A 514 -16.14 21.58 1.83
N SER A 515 -15.60 20.94 2.87
CA SER A 515 -14.37 20.16 2.72
C SER A 515 -14.64 18.96 1.81
N LYS A 516 -13.68 18.68 0.95
CA LYS A 516 -13.72 17.56 -0.01
C LYS A 516 -12.32 17.04 -0.28
N TYR A 517 -12.22 15.78 -0.64
CA TYR A 517 -10.96 15.19 -1.07
C TYR A 517 -10.50 15.78 -2.41
N PHE A 518 -9.19 15.95 -2.54
CA PHE A 518 -8.55 16.41 -3.76
C PHE A 518 -7.11 15.84 -3.83
N GLY A 519 -6.48 15.90 -4.99
CA GLY A 519 -5.05 15.64 -5.14
C GLY A 519 -4.30 16.94 -5.36
N VAL A 520 -3.18 17.14 -4.67
CA VAL A 520 -2.27 18.28 -4.91
C VAL A 520 -1.76 18.27 -6.34
N GLY A 521 -1.50 17.08 -6.87
CA GLY A 521 -0.98 16.92 -8.23
C GLY A 521 0.53 17.25 -8.30
N LYS A 522 0.97 17.83 -9.42
CA LYS A 522 2.37 18.23 -9.60
C LYS A 522 2.69 19.50 -8.85
N ILE A 523 3.94 19.61 -8.38
CA ILE A 523 4.45 20.68 -7.50
C ILE A 523 5.61 21.37 -8.21
N GLY A 524 5.51 22.68 -8.33
CA GLY A 524 6.55 23.54 -8.91
C GLY A 524 7.70 23.80 -7.95
N LYS A 525 8.84 24.19 -8.50
CA LYS A 525 10.06 24.50 -7.73
C LYS A 525 9.85 25.61 -6.72
N ASP A 526 9.04 26.61 -7.04
CA ASP A 526 8.70 27.74 -6.16
C ASP A 526 7.95 27.25 -4.91
N GLN A 527 7.01 26.32 -5.05
CA GLN A 527 6.32 25.73 -3.89
C GLN A 527 7.24 24.84 -3.06
N ILE A 528 8.13 24.08 -3.68
CA ILE A 528 9.11 23.27 -2.94
C ILE A 528 10.04 24.14 -2.10
N GLN A 529 10.49 25.26 -2.64
CA GLN A 529 11.32 26.23 -1.91
C GLN A 529 10.55 26.87 -0.73
N ASP A 530 9.31 27.28 -0.96
CA ASP A 530 8.41 27.80 0.09
C ASP A 530 8.13 26.74 1.17
N TYR A 531 7.83 25.51 0.76
CA TYR A 531 7.55 24.41 1.66
C TYR A 531 8.76 24.03 2.53
N ALA A 532 9.94 23.92 1.92
CA ALA A 532 11.20 23.67 2.63
C ALA A 532 11.48 24.79 3.66
N HIS A 533 11.29 26.06 3.26
CA HIS A 533 11.45 27.20 4.17
C HIS A 533 10.49 27.11 5.37
N ARG A 534 9.19 26.84 5.13
CA ARG A 534 8.18 26.71 6.19
C ARG A 534 8.48 25.57 7.17
N LYS A 535 9.03 24.45 6.66
CA LYS A 535 9.47 23.30 7.49
C LYS A 535 10.85 23.48 8.13
N GLY A 536 11.59 24.56 7.80
CA GLY A 536 12.97 24.73 8.26
C GLY A 536 13.94 23.71 7.66
N TRP A 537 13.68 23.23 6.45
CA TRP A 537 14.44 22.19 5.76
C TRP A 537 15.32 22.76 4.64
N PRO A 538 16.43 22.07 4.30
CA PRO A 538 17.06 22.27 2.99
C PRO A 538 16.09 21.87 1.87
N VAL A 539 16.16 22.56 0.73
CA VAL A 539 15.31 22.25 -0.44
C VAL A 539 15.45 20.80 -0.89
N THR A 540 16.66 20.26 -0.83
CA THR A 540 16.97 18.87 -1.19
C THR A 540 16.20 17.84 -0.33
N GLU A 541 15.92 18.14 0.93
CA GLU A 541 15.12 17.25 1.80
C GLU A 541 13.64 17.25 1.36
N ALA A 542 13.09 18.42 1.03
CA ALA A 542 11.73 18.52 0.49
C ALA A 542 11.62 17.84 -0.89
N GLU A 543 12.62 17.99 -1.75
CA GLU A 543 12.71 17.32 -3.05
C GLU A 543 12.75 15.80 -2.90
N LYS A 544 13.47 15.28 -1.91
CA LYS A 544 13.53 13.85 -1.60
C LYS A 544 12.17 13.28 -1.22
N TRP A 545 11.47 13.89 -0.28
CA TRP A 545 10.17 13.40 0.20
C TRP A 545 9.03 13.55 -0.81
N LEU A 546 9.12 14.56 -1.68
CA LEU A 546 8.10 14.89 -2.67
C LEU A 546 8.51 14.54 -4.11
N GLY A 547 9.60 13.81 -4.31
CA GLY A 547 10.19 13.45 -5.60
C GLY A 547 9.20 13.03 -6.69
N PRO A 548 8.28 12.08 -6.43
CA PRO A 548 7.27 11.64 -7.40
C PRO A 548 6.27 12.70 -7.83
N TYR A 549 6.13 13.76 -7.03
CA TYR A 549 5.18 14.86 -7.28
C TYR A 549 5.82 16.06 -7.97
N LEU A 550 7.14 16.13 -8.08
CA LEU A 550 7.84 17.25 -8.69
C LEU A 550 7.52 17.41 -10.18
N ASP A 551 7.39 18.66 -10.62
CA ASP A 551 7.26 19.01 -12.04
C ASP A 551 8.61 19.26 -12.71
N TYR A 552 9.70 19.09 -12.01
CA TYR A 552 11.07 19.25 -12.49
C TYR A 552 11.96 18.13 -11.98
N ASP A 553 13.13 17.96 -12.57
CA ASP A 553 14.12 17.01 -12.07
C ASP A 553 15.07 17.75 -11.11
N PRO A 554 15.18 17.30 -9.84
CA PRO A 554 16.17 17.84 -8.90
C PRO A 554 17.59 17.68 -9.46
N ARG A 555 18.41 18.70 -9.29
CA ARG A 555 19.83 18.67 -9.74
C ARG A 555 20.72 18.17 -8.61
#